data_4826a5d92326500fd1105bd2538dadcf
#
_entry.id   4826a5d92326500fd1105bd2538dadcf
#
_cell.length_a   1.000
_cell.length_b   1.000
_cell.length_c   1.000
_cell.angle_alpha   90.00
_cell.angle_beta   90.00
_cell.angle_gamma   90.00
#
_symmetry.space_group_name_H-M   'P 1'
#
loop_
_entity.id
_entity.type
_entity.pdbx_description
1 polymer ?
#
loop_
_entity_poly.entity_id
_entity_poly.type
_entity_poly.pdbx_seq_one_letter_code
_entity_poly.pdbx_strand_id
1 'polypeptide(L)'
;MSKSNLKLRRFLTIAMLSSISFVIMLFNFPLPGFPGFLKIDFSDVPALIAVITMGPLAGILVELFKNILEWIFAGAPTGVPVGQMANFATGVLFILPVYYIYDKFKTRKGLVISLVVATVVMSVGMAILNYIAFIPMYAYFMNFELK
;
A
#
# COMPACT_ATOMS: atom_id res chain seq x y z
N MET A 1 -25.39 -0.05 -20.94
CA MET A 1 -24.47 -1.09 -20.44
C MET A 1 -25.11 -1.80 -19.25
N SER A 2 -25.13 -3.13 -19.24
CA SER A 2 -25.72 -3.86 -18.11
C SER A 2 -24.90 -3.72 -16.82
N LYS A 3 -25.55 -3.83 -15.66
CA LYS A 3 -24.86 -3.77 -14.34
C LYS A 3 -23.77 -4.85 -14.22
N SER A 4 -23.97 -6.03 -14.80
CA SER A 4 -22.99 -7.11 -14.81
C SER A 4 -21.73 -6.75 -15.59
N ASN A 5 -21.86 -6.05 -16.72
CA ASN A 5 -20.72 -5.60 -17.52
C ASN A 5 -19.89 -4.54 -16.80
N LEU A 6 -20.54 -3.63 -16.07
CA LEU A 6 -19.84 -2.63 -15.24
C LEU A 6 -19.05 -3.28 -14.11
N LYS A 7 -19.63 -4.27 -13.43
CA LYS A 7 -18.93 -5.03 -12.37
C LYS A 7 -17.73 -5.79 -12.93
N LEU A 8 -17.88 -6.43 -14.10
CA LEU A 8 -16.80 -7.15 -14.75
C LEU A 8 -15.66 -6.22 -15.16
N ARG A 9 -15.97 -5.07 -15.75
CA ARG A 9 -14.96 -4.06 -16.11
C ARG A 9 -14.21 -3.56 -14.90
N ARG A 10 -14.91 -3.27 -13.81
CA ARG A 10 -14.31 -2.84 -12.55
C ARG A 10 -13.38 -3.91 -11.98
N PHE A 11 -13.82 -5.15 -11.95
CA PHE A 11 -13.01 -6.29 -11.50
C PHE A 11 -11.74 -6.45 -12.35
N LEU A 12 -11.87 -6.41 -13.68
CA LEU A 12 -10.73 -6.50 -14.59
C LEU A 12 -9.74 -5.34 -14.40
N THR A 13 -10.24 -4.13 -14.22
CA THR A 13 -9.39 -2.97 -13.97
C THR A 13 -8.62 -3.12 -12.65
N ILE A 14 -9.26 -3.57 -11.58
CA ILE A 14 -8.61 -3.85 -10.30
C ILE A 14 -7.54 -4.93 -10.46
N ALA A 15 -7.84 -6.00 -11.18
CA ALA A 15 -6.88 -7.08 -11.44
C ALA A 15 -5.66 -6.58 -12.23
N MET A 16 -5.86 -5.76 -13.25
CA MET A 16 -4.79 -5.17 -14.04
C MET A 16 -3.92 -4.21 -13.21
N LEU A 17 -4.56 -3.32 -12.45
CA LEU A 17 -3.84 -2.39 -11.57
C LEU A 17 -3.07 -3.12 -10.48
N SER A 18 -3.63 -4.19 -9.92
CA SER A 18 -2.95 -5.04 -8.93
C SER A 18 -1.70 -5.70 -9.52
N SER A 19 -1.80 -6.22 -10.75
CA SER A 19 -0.69 -6.84 -11.45
C SER A 19 0.42 -5.83 -11.77
N ILE A 20 0.06 -4.65 -12.26
CA ILE A 20 1.00 -3.55 -12.51
C ILE A 20 1.66 -3.11 -11.20
N SER A 21 0.89 -2.95 -10.14
CA SER A 21 1.37 -2.61 -8.82
C SER A 21 2.39 -3.63 -8.30
N PHE A 22 2.09 -4.91 -8.45
CA PHE A 22 3.00 -6.00 -8.09
C PHE A 22 4.31 -5.93 -8.88
N VAL A 23 4.24 -5.73 -10.20
CA VAL A 23 5.44 -5.60 -11.04
C VAL A 23 6.30 -4.40 -10.59
N ILE A 24 5.68 -3.25 -10.32
CA ILE A 24 6.40 -2.08 -9.80
C ILE A 24 7.04 -2.40 -8.45
N MET A 25 6.35 -3.13 -7.58
CA MET A 25 6.86 -3.52 -6.27
C MET A 25 8.13 -4.37 -6.35
N LEU A 26 8.30 -5.16 -7.40
CA LEU A 26 9.52 -5.94 -7.63
C LEU A 26 10.75 -5.05 -7.90
N PHE A 27 10.55 -3.83 -8.37
CA PHE A 27 11.61 -2.86 -8.65
C PHE A 27 11.91 -1.93 -7.47
N ASN A 28 11.51 -2.31 -6.26
CA ASN A 28 11.88 -1.54 -5.07
C ASN A 28 13.39 -1.52 -4.86
N PHE A 29 13.90 -0.46 -4.27
CA PHE A 29 15.32 -0.33 -3.97
C PHE A 29 15.52 0.24 -2.56
N PRO A 30 16.61 -0.16 -1.87
CA PRO A 30 16.87 0.32 -0.52
C PRO A 30 17.18 1.82 -0.50
N LEU A 31 16.72 2.50 0.53
CA LEU A 31 16.99 3.91 0.72
C LEU A 31 18.45 4.11 1.13
N PRO A 32 19.26 4.87 0.35
CA PRO A 32 20.66 5.08 0.67
C PRO A 32 20.83 5.70 2.07
N GLY A 33 21.73 5.15 2.88
CA GLY A 33 22.02 5.63 4.23
C GLY A 33 21.09 5.12 5.32
N PHE A 34 20.15 4.24 4.97
CA PHE A 34 19.21 3.63 5.93
C PHE A 34 19.33 2.10 5.92
N PRO A 35 18.82 1.42 6.97
CA PRO A 35 18.81 -0.05 7.00
C PRO A 35 18.13 -0.66 5.77
N GLY A 36 18.61 -1.81 5.30
CA GLY A 36 18.17 -2.44 4.05
C GLY A 36 16.69 -2.84 4.00
N PHE A 37 15.98 -2.84 5.12
CA PHE A 37 14.54 -3.06 5.15
C PHE A 37 13.72 -1.81 4.77
N LEU A 38 14.34 -0.63 4.78
CA LEU A 38 13.70 0.61 4.34
C LEU A 38 13.90 0.75 2.83
N LYS A 39 12.83 0.53 2.09
CA LYS A 39 12.85 0.52 0.63
C LYS A 39 11.95 1.60 0.06
N ILE A 40 12.36 2.17 -1.07
CA ILE A 40 11.51 3.05 -1.85
C ILE A 40 10.68 2.19 -2.80
N ASP A 41 9.38 2.39 -2.79
CA ASP A 41 8.43 1.60 -3.54
C ASP A 41 7.34 2.51 -4.13
N PHE A 42 7.19 2.46 -5.45
CA PHE A 42 6.17 3.23 -6.17
C PHE A 42 4.91 2.41 -6.47
N SER A 43 4.78 1.22 -5.90
CA SER A 43 3.65 0.33 -6.16
C SER A 43 2.30 0.85 -5.64
N ASP A 44 2.30 1.87 -4.80
CA ASP A 44 1.07 2.50 -4.33
C ASP A 44 0.42 3.40 -5.38
N VAL A 45 1.13 3.77 -6.46
CA VAL A 45 0.59 4.63 -7.52
C VAL A 45 -0.62 4.01 -8.22
N PRO A 46 -0.61 2.72 -8.65
CA PRO A 46 -1.82 2.09 -9.18
C PRO A 46 -2.97 2.04 -8.18
N ALA A 47 -2.69 1.85 -6.90
CA ALA A 47 -3.72 1.89 -5.86
C ALA A 47 -4.33 3.29 -5.71
N LEU A 48 -3.54 4.35 -5.82
CA LEU A 48 -4.04 5.74 -5.88
C LEU A 48 -4.97 5.96 -7.07
N ILE A 49 -4.59 5.47 -8.24
CA ILE A 49 -5.44 5.54 -9.43
C ILE A 49 -6.76 4.82 -9.18
N ALA A 50 -6.72 3.64 -8.60
CA ALA A 50 -7.91 2.86 -8.28
C ALA A 50 -8.82 3.59 -7.28
N VAL A 51 -8.26 4.16 -6.22
CA VAL A 51 -9.05 4.86 -5.19
C VAL A 51 -9.70 6.13 -5.73
N ILE A 52 -8.99 6.87 -6.58
CA ILE A 52 -9.52 8.11 -7.18
C ILE A 52 -10.61 7.81 -8.21
N THR A 53 -10.43 6.77 -9.02
CA THR A 53 -11.35 6.45 -10.13
C THR A 53 -12.52 5.56 -9.72
N MET A 54 -12.31 4.62 -8.79
CA MET A 54 -13.29 3.58 -8.45
C MET A 54 -13.69 3.57 -6.97
N GLY A 55 -13.08 4.42 -6.15
CA GLY A 55 -13.40 4.53 -4.73
C GLY A 55 -12.48 3.74 -3.80
N PRO A 56 -12.71 3.83 -2.47
CA PRO A 56 -11.78 3.32 -1.48
C PRO A 56 -11.64 1.80 -1.50
N LEU A 57 -12.71 1.07 -1.73
CA LEU A 57 -12.66 -0.40 -1.80
C LEU A 57 -11.74 -0.89 -2.92
N ALA A 58 -11.80 -0.26 -4.08
CA ALA A 58 -10.93 -0.62 -5.21
C ALA A 58 -9.46 -0.41 -4.88
N GLY A 59 -9.11 0.71 -4.25
CA GLY A 59 -7.74 0.97 -3.81
C GLY A 59 -7.25 -0.04 -2.77
N ILE A 60 -8.08 -0.36 -1.79
CA ILE A 60 -7.76 -1.38 -0.78
C ILE A 60 -7.55 -2.76 -1.42
N LEU A 61 -8.38 -3.12 -2.40
CA LEU A 61 -8.22 -4.40 -3.11
C LEU A 61 -6.92 -4.44 -3.92
N VAL A 62 -6.53 -3.36 -4.57
CA VAL A 62 -5.23 -3.29 -5.27
C VAL A 62 -4.07 -3.48 -4.28
N GLU A 63 -4.12 -2.81 -3.14
CA GLU A 63 -3.12 -2.97 -2.07
C GLU A 63 -3.07 -4.42 -1.57
N LEU A 64 -4.22 -5.02 -1.33
CA LEU A 64 -4.31 -6.40 -0.85
C LEU A 64 -3.73 -7.38 -1.86
N PHE A 65 -4.17 -7.32 -3.11
CA PHE A 65 -3.75 -8.27 -4.15
C PHE A 65 -2.26 -8.12 -4.50
N LYS A 66 -1.71 -6.91 -4.57
CA LYS A 66 -0.27 -6.76 -4.82
C LYS A 66 0.56 -7.41 -3.71
N ASN A 67 0.15 -7.26 -2.46
CA ASN A 67 0.87 -7.86 -1.32
C ASN A 67 0.71 -9.37 -1.26
N ILE A 68 -0.44 -9.90 -1.63
CA ILE A 68 -0.64 -11.36 -1.76
C ILE A 68 0.25 -11.91 -2.87
N LEU A 69 0.29 -11.26 -4.03
CA LEU A 69 1.14 -11.69 -5.13
C LEU A 69 2.63 -11.64 -4.73
N GLU A 70 3.05 -10.60 -4.08
CA GLU A 70 4.44 -10.48 -3.61
C GLU A 70 4.78 -11.60 -2.61
N TRP A 71 3.88 -11.92 -1.69
CA TRP A 71 4.08 -13.01 -0.75
C TRP A 71 4.18 -14.36 -1.45
N ILE A 72 3.33 -14.62 -2.44
CA ILE A 72 3.34 -15.88 -3.19
C ILE A 72 4.65 -16.05 -3.99
N PHE A 73 5.11 -14.98 -4.66
CA PHE A 73 6.25 -15.05 -5.59
C PHE A 73 7.59 -14.79 -4.91
N ALA A 74 7.66 -13.89 -3.97
CA ALA A 74 8.90 -13.50 -3.28
C ALA A 74 9.06 -14.18 -1.91
N GLY A 75 7.98 -14.70 -1.34
CA GLY A 75 7.99 -15.30 -0.03
C GLY A 75 8.10 -14.29 1.11
N ALA A 76 8.33 -14.78 2.30
CA ALA A 76 8.53 -13.96 3.49
C ALA A 76 9.76 -14.46 4.25
N PRO A 77 10.74 -13.59 4.54
CA PRO A 77 11.95 -13.97 5.27
C PRO A 77 11.67 -14.55 6.66
N THR A 78 10.57 -14.13 7.27
CA THR A 78 10.14 -14.57 8.60
C THR A 78 9.26 -15.82 8.59
N GLY A 79 8.93 -16.35 7.40
CA GLY A 79 7.92 -17.41 7.22
C GLY A 79 6.48 -16.94 7.35
N VAL A 80 6.26 -15.75 7.90
CA VAL A 80 4.95 -15.06 8.00
C VAL A 80 5.04 -13.74 7.26
N PRO A 81 4.00 -13.30 6.52
CA PRO A 81 4.10 -12.12 5.66
C PRO A 81 4.02 -10.80 6.45
N VAL A 82 4.91 -10.61 7.42
CA VAL A 82 4.94 -9.39 8.26
C VAL A 82 5.26 -8.15 7.42
N GLY A 83 6.23 -8.26 6.50
CA GLY A 83 6.58 -7.16 5.60
C GLY A 83 5.44 -6.78 4.67
N GLN A 84 4.73 -7.77 4.12
CA GLN A 84 3.56 -7.56 3.27
C GLN A 84 2.40 -6.92 4.05
N MET A 85 2.18 -7.35 5.30
CA MET A 85 1.19 -6.73 6.17
C MET A 85 1.53 -5.27 6.46
N ALA A 86 2.79 -4.97 6.72
CA ALA A 86 3.27 -3.60 6.93
C ALA A 86 3.09 -2.75 5.67
N ASN A 87 3.42 -3.28 4.50
CA ASN A 87 3.21 -2.59 3.23
C ASN A 87 1.72 -2.34 2.96
N PHE A 88 0.87 -3.31 3.21
CA PHE A 88 -0.58 -3.16 3.10
C PHE A 88 -1.11 -2.04 4.02
N ALA A 89 -0.71 -2.03 5.28
CA ALA A 89 -1.10 -0.99 6.22
C ALA A 89 -0.62 0.40 5.76
N THR A 90 0.62 0.50 5.29
CA THR A 90 1.19 1.73 4.74
C THR A 90 0.36 2.25 3.57
N GLY A 91 0.07 1.37 2.60
CA GLY A 91 -0.72 1.73 1.43
C GLY A 91 -2.11 2.22 1.80
N VAL A 92 -2.82 1.51 2.66
CA VAL A 92 -4.16 1.89 3.12
C VAL A 92 -4.14 3.23 3.86
N LEU A 93 -3.18 3.45 4.76
CA LEU A 93 -3.02 4.71 5.48
C LEU A 93 -2.67 5.88 4.55
N PHE A 94 -2.14 5.61 3.38
CA PHE A 94 -1.84 6.62 2.37
C PHE A 94 -3.04 6.90 1.46
N ILE A 95 -3.63 5.86 0.86
CA ILE A 95 -4.68 6.05 -0.15
C ILE A 95 -6.02 6.56 0.41
N LEU A 96 -6.39 6.14 1.62
CA LEU A 96 -7.69 6.56 2.20
C LEU A 96 -7.75 8.06 2.51
N PRO A 97 -6.76 8.69 3.14
CA PRO A 97 -6.77 10.15 3.30
C PRO A 97 -6.78 10.90 1.97
N VAL A 98 -6.05 10.40 0.97
CA VAL A 98 -6.08 10.99 -0.38
C VAL A 98 -7.50 10.98 -0.94
N TYR A 99 -8.18 9.85 -0.86
CA TYR A 99 -9.56 9.75 -1.35
C TYR A 99 -10.49 10.74 -0.66
N TYR A 100 -10.51 10.75 0.67
CA TYR A 100 -11.44 11.57 1.42
C TYR A 100 -11.21 13.07 1.25
N ILE A 101 -9.96 13.50 1.14
CA ILE A 101 -9.64 14.91 0.94
C ILE A 101 -9.86 15.32 -0.51
N TYR A 102 -9.39 14.51 -1.46
CA TYR A 102 -9.55 14.79 -2.89
C TYR A 102 -11.02 14.80 -3.31
N ASP A 103 -11.84 13.91 -2.77
CA ASP A 103 -13.28 13.85 -3.08
C ASP A 103 -14.01 15.15 -2.72
N LYS A 104 -13.56 15.86 -1.70
CA LYS A 104 -14.13 17.16 -1.30
C LYS A 104 -13.75 18.30 -2.25
N PHE A 105 -12.52 18.32 -2.74
CA PHE A 105 -11.97 19.46 -3.49
C PHE A 105 -11.92 19.24 -5.00
N LYS A 106 -11.68 18.03 -5.49
CA LYS A 106 -11.63 17.61 -6.91
C LYS A 106 -10.85 18.56 -7.82
N THR A 107 -9.79 19.18 -7.32
CA THR A 107 -8.91 20.10 -8.02
C THR A 107 -7.46 19.64 -7.95
N ARG A 108 -6.59 20.21 -8.81
CA ARG A 108 -5.15 19.93 -8.74
C ARG A 108 -4.55 20.31 -7.39
N LYS A 109 -4.95 21.48 -6.84
CA LYS A 109 -4.52 21.90 -5.49
C LYS A 109 -5.03 20.93 -4.42
N GLY A 110 -6.28 20.47 -4.53
CA GLY A 110 -6.88 19.48 -3.65
C GLY A 110 -6.12 18.16 -3.69
N LEU A 111 -5.67 17.72 -4.86
CA LEU A 111 -4.86 16.52 -5.00
C LEU A 111 -3.50 16.69 -4.29
N VAL A 112 -2.80 17.79 -4.52
CA VAL A 112 -1.52 18.06 -3.85
C VAL A 112 -1.67 18.10 -2.34
N ILE A 113 -2.68 18.82 -1.84
CA ILE A 113 -2.98 18.89 -0.40
C ILE A 113 -3.29 17.49 0.16
N SER A 114 -4.10 16.71 -0.56
CA SER A 114 -4.44 15.34 -0.12
C SER A 114 -3.22 14.44 -0.03
N LEU A 115 -2.30 14.54 -0.99
CA LEU A 115 -1.06 13.76 -0.99
C LEU A 115 -0.14 14.15 0.18
N VAL A 116 0.00 15.46 0.46
CA VAL A 116 0.80 15.95 1.59
C VAL A 116 0.21 15.49 2.91
N VAL A 117 -1.08 15.67 3.12
CA VAL A 117 -1.77 15.25 4.35
C VAL A 117 -1.71 13.73 4.52
N ALA A 118 -1.94 12.98 3.44
CA ALA A 118 -1.86 11.53 3.45
C ALA A 118 -0.45 11.03 3.81
N THR A 119 0.59 11.69 3.32
CA THR A 119 1.98 11.37 3.67
C THR A 119 2.24 11.57 5.17
N VAL A 120 1.73 12.66 5.76
CA VAL A 120 1.84 12.91 7.20
C VAL A 120 1.07 11.85 8.00
N VAL A 121 -0.18 11.56 7.63
CA VAL A 121 -1.02 10.55 8.28
C VAL A 121 -0.37 9.18 8.21
N MET A 122 0.13 8.78 7.03
CA MET A 122 0.84 7.52 6.83
C MET A 122 2.10 7.44 7.72
N SER A 123 2.91 8.49 7.72
CA SER A 123 4.16 8.53 8.48
C SER A 123 3.92 8.38 9.98
N VAL A 124 2.98 9.14 10.54
CA VAL A 124 2.61 9.06 11.95
C VAL A 124 1.96 7.72 12.28
N GLY A 125 1.00 7.28 11.47
CA GLY A 125 0.31 6.00 11.65
C GLY A 125 1.26 4.82 11.62
N MET A 126 2.19 4.79 10.64
CA MET A 126 3.18 3.72 10.54
C MET A 126 4.24 3.77 11.64
N ALA A 127 4.63 4.95 12.10
CA ALA A 127 5.53 5.06 13.26
C ALA A 127 4.90 4.40 14.50
N ILE A 128 3.63 4.66 14.74
CA ILE A 128 2.88 4.04 15.86
C ILE A 128 2.74 2.53 15.64
N LEU A 129 2.31 2.09 14.46
CA LEU A 129 2.12 0.67 14.14
C LEU A 129 3.44 -0.10 14.17
N ASN A 130 4.52 0.47 13.68
CA ASN A 130 5.85 -0.16 13.75
C ASN A 130 6.26 -0.38 15.20
N TYR A 131 6.10 0.62 16.04
CA TYR A 131 6.48 0.52 17.45
C TYR A 131 5.64 -0.50 18.21
N ILE A 132 4.32 -0.53 17.98
CA ILE A 132 3.39 -1.36 18.76
C ILE A 132 3.31 -2.79 18.21
N ALA A 133 3.31 -2.95 16.89
CA ALA A 133 2.99 -4.24 16.25
C ALA A 133 4.15 -4.82 15.43
N PHE A 134 4.69 -4.10 14.46
CA PHE A 134 5.59 -4.69 13.47
C PHE A 134 6.98 -4.99 14.02
N ILE A 135 7.56 -4.10 14.82
CA ILE A 135 8.87 -4.35 15.45
C ILE A 135 8.80 -5.57 16.40
N PRO A 136 7.80 -5.69 17.31
CA PRO A 136 7.64 -6.89 18.11
C PRO A 136 7.40 -8.15 17.28
N MET A 137 6.64 -8.06 16.18
CA MET A 137 6.39 -9.21 15.30
C MET A 137 7.69 -9.67 14.61
N TYR A 138 8.47 -8.76 14.07
CA TYR A 138 9.76 -9.08 13.46
C TYR A 138 10.72 -9.69 14.49
N ALA A 139 10.81 -9.12 15.69
CA ALA A 139 11.64 -9.64 16.76
C ALA A 139 11.24 -11.08 17.15
N TYR A 140 9.94 -11.33 17.26
CA TYR A 140 9.41 -12.64 17.61
C TYR A 140 9.71 -13.70 16.53
N PHE A 141 9.44 -13.38 15.27
CA PHE A 141 9.60 -14.33 14.16
C PHE A 141 11.04 -14.51 13.69
N MET A 142 11.89 -13.51 13.84
CA MET A 142 13.30 -13.59 13.45
C MET A 142 14.26 -13.86 14.62
N ASN A 143 13.73 -14.03 15.82
CA ASN A 143 14.50 -14.23 17.06
C ASN A 143 15.53 -13.12 17.33
N PHE A 144 15.20 -11.88 16.92
CA PHE A 144 16.00 -10.73 17.30
C PHE A 144 15.70 -10.33 18.74
N GLU A 145 16.74 -10.22 19.56
CA GLU A 145 16.61 -9.62 20.89
C GLU A 145 16.43 -8.09 20.74
N LEU A 146 15.28 -7.60 21.18
CA LEU A 146 15.08 -6.17 21.35
C LEU A 146 15.81 -5.71 22.62
N LYS A 147 17.00 -5.17 22.45
CA LYS A 147 17.72 -4.53 23.55
C LYS A 147 17.39 -3.05 23.60
#